data_0614183714a5106d192a0c98c4884082
#
_entry.id   0614183714a5106d192a0c98c4884082
#
_cell.length_a   1.000
_cell.length_b   1.000
_cell.length_c   1.000
_cell.angle_alpha   90.00
_cell.angle_beta   90.00
_cell.angle_gamma   90.00
#
_symmetry.space_group_name_H-M   'P 1'
#
loop_
_entity.id
_entity.type
_entity.pdbx_description
1 polymer ?
#
loop_
_entity_poly.entity_id
_entity_poly.type
_entity_poly.pdbx_seq_one_letter_code
_entity_poly.pdbx_strand_id
1 'polypeptide(L)'
;MTLRAAVNDALLAATEIINVTQHHVIPVAQLGTHLEYLRQRIRKIYLLLRPEIGLLERKYSFERGETALESAGYHTNPEELLGYVNYDRYFRQIRVISIISFQFIAQVAATTQSVLLDLPFTILNIEEILNIIQAIKMMFELIMHDFFQDGDEETIIHTSGDLLQKSNGRQPRWLEAWQSPKIDPQEWNCHVAKYRWRVGHHFFNTCAIFCREWLLRANLAIEGGDEDRAAELLNIATIFLRATSAATHYAGNFPATTYEQYTRQSMINMKSPNGFSGDQNLDYKRMKEAKDQLRSLVQNNKDRLLSNTSALIYEALLHFREVYIEDMERHVLMAAAKVKLDTSLTQKVYQDALPPGMRLKSALDILRDMTNARRKEFVL
;
A
#
# COMPACT_ATOMS: atom_id res chain seq x y z
N MET A 1 14.58 -25.80 1.20
CA MET A 1 14.18 -24.67 2.08
C MET A 1 12.67 -24.58 2.04
N THR A 2 12.02 -24.60 3.19
CA THR A 2 10.55 -24.49 3.28
C THR A 2 10.11 -23.04 3.16
N LEU A 3 8.84 -22.79 2.85
CA LEU A 3 8.27 -21.45 2.79
C LEU A 3 8.32 -20.79 4.17
N ARG A 4 8.00 -21.53 5.24
CA ARG A 4 8.09 -21.06 6.65
C ARG A 4 9.50 -20.57 6.98
N ALA A 5 10.52 -21.35 6.64
CA ALA A 5 11.92 -20.94 6.89
C ALA A 5 12.30 -19.68 6.09
N ALA A 6 11.84 -19.54 4.83
CA ALA A 6 12.09 -18.36 4.03
C ALA A 6 11.41 -17.10 4.60
N VAL A 7 10.19 -17.22 5.16
CA VAL A 7 9.47 -16.13 5.82
C VAL A 7 10.18 -15.73 7.12
N ASN A 8 10.62 -16.69 7.95
CA ASN A 8 11.40 -16.42 9.13
C ASN A 8 12.72 -15.68 8.82
N ASP A 9 13.44 -16.10 7.80
CA ASP A 9 14.65 -15.41 7.33
C ASP A 9 14.39 -13.94 6.97
N ALA A 10 13.25 -13.66 6.32
CA ALA A 10 12.87 -12.29 5.95
C ALA A 10 12.50 -11.45 7.20
N LEU A 11 11.80 -12.06 8.18
CA LEU A 11 11.47 -11.41 9.46
C LEU A 11 12.71 -11.02 10.24
N LEU A 12 13.68 -11.91 10.37
CA LEU A 12 14.93 -11.63 11.04
C LEU A 12 15.69 -10.48 10.37
N ALA A 13 15.78 -10.48 9.04
CA ALA A 13 16.43 -9.41 8.28
C ALA A 13 15.74 -8.05 8.46
N ALA A 14 14.39 -8.01 8.46
CA ALA A 14 13.64 -6.77 8.67
C ALA A 14 13.82 -6.25 10.12
N THR A 15 13.81 -7.14 11.11
CA THR A 15 14.03 -6.80 12.52
C THR A 15 15.43 -6.23 12.73
N GLU A 16 16.45 -6.81 12.10
CA GLU A 16 17.83 -6.32 12.16
C GLU A 16 17.93 -4.87 11.66
N ILE A 17 17.31 -4.54 10.50
CA ILE A 17 17.31 -3.18 9.95
C ILE A 17 16.67 -2.20 10.95
N ILE A 18 15.51 -2.54 11.51
CA ILE A 18 14.80 -1.69 12.47
C ILE A 18 15.67 -1.43 13.70
N ASN A 19 16.23 -2.47 14.30
CA ASN A 19 17.07 -2.38 15.49
C ASN A 19 18.31 -1.52 15.24
N VAL A 20 19.04 -1.78 14.15
CA VAL A 20 20.27 -1.03 13.82
C VAL A 20 19.94 0.44 13.57
N THR A 21 18.79 0.75 12.94
CA THR A 21 18.38 2.12 12.62
C THR A 21 17.86 2.88 13.83
N GLN A 22 17.24 2.20 14.82
CA GLN A 22 16.77 2.82 16.06
C GLN A 22 17.91 3.19 17.01
N HIS A 23 19.01 2.44 16.99
CA HIS A 23 20.10 2.60 17.95
C HIS A 23 21.34 3.31 17.39
N HIS A 24 21.46 3.45 16.08
CA HIS A 24 22.62 4.06 15.42
C HIS A 24 22.21 4.92 14.23
N VAL A 25 22.94 6.03 14.03
CA VAL A 25 22.88 6.78 12.77
C VAL A 25 23.60 5.95 11.72
N ILE A 26 22.85 5.21 10.90
CA ILE A 26 23.44 4.39 9.83
C ILE A 26 23.82 5.27 8.66
N PRO A 27 25.04 5.20 8.15
CA PRO A 27 25.39 5.79 6.86
C PRO A 27 24.50 5.21 5.74
N VAL A 28 24.05 6.06 4.83
CA VAL A 28 23.15 5.67 3.72
C VAL A 28 23.69 4.44 2.93
N ALA A 29 25.00 4.34 2.77
CA ALA A 29 25.63 3.21 2.10
C ALA A 29 25.42 1.87 2.83
N GLN A 30 25.42 1.87 4.18
CA GLN A 30 25.17 0.67 4.98
C GLN A 30 23.69 0.28 4.92
N LEU A 31 22.77 1.27 4.96
CA LEU A 31 21.35 1.02 4.80
C LEU A 31 21.07 0.29 3.47
N GLY A 32 21.71 0.72 2.37
CA GLY A 32 21.59 0.06 1.08
C GLY A 32 21.96 -1.44 1.12
N THR A 33 23.01 -1.81 1.85
CA THR A 33 23.42 -3.22 2.03
C THR A 33 22.36 -4.03 2.80
N HIS A 34 21.82 -3.47 3.88
CA HIS A 34 20.76 -4.12 4.66
C HIS A 34 19.47 -4.29 3.87
N LEU A 35 19.08 -3.27 3.10
CA LEU A 35 17.91 -3.34 2.21
C LEU A 35 18.07 -4.42 1.14
N GLU A 36 19.26 -4.53 0.54
CA GLU A 36 19.56 -5.59 -0.44
C GLU A 36 19.53 -6.98 0.21
N TYR A 37 20.04 -7.12 1.43
CA TYR A 37 19.96 -8.37 2.18
C TYR A 37 18.51 -8.79 2.45
N LEU A 38 17.66 -7.89 2.95
CA LEU A 38 16.23 -8.13 3.15
C LEU A 38 15.55 -8.49 1.81
N ARG A 39 15.84 -7.75 0.75
CA ARG A 39 15.30 -8.02 -0.59
C ARG A 39 15.61 -9.43 -1.06
N GLN A 40 16.85 -9.91 -0.84
CA GLN A 40 17.26 -11.26 -1.22
C GLN A 40 16.48 -12.34 -0.44
N ARG A 41 16.17 -12.09 0.85
CA ARG A 41 15.37 -13.03 1.66
C ARG A 41 13.93 -13.11 1.13
N ILE A 42 13.30 -11.96 0.87
CA ILE A 42 11.96 -11.92 0.29
C ILE A 42 11.92 -12.50 -1.12
N ARG A 43 12.99 -12.32 -1.91
CA ARG A 43 13.11 -12.94 -3.23
C ARG A 43 13.02 -14.47 -3.17
N LYS A 44 13.52 -15.10 -2.12
CA LYS A 44 13.39 -16.56 -1.95
C LYS A 44 11.93 -16.96 -1.79
N ILE A 45 11.14 -16.21 -1.00
CA ILE A 45 9.70 -16.42 -0.87
C ILE A 45 9.02 -16.29 -2.24
N TYR A 46 9.31 -15.21 -2.97
CA TYR A 46 8.77 -14.99 -4.30
C TYR A 46 9.08 -16.14 -5.27
N LEU A 47 10.32 -16.64 -5.28
CA LEU A 47 10.73 -17.73 -6.17
C LEU A 47 10.04 -19.06 -5.83
N LEU A 48 9.85 -19.35 -4.54
CA LEU A 48 9.10 -20.52 -4.09
C LEU A 48 7.64 -20.48 -4.57
N LEU A 49 7.02 -19.30 -4.57
CA LEU A 49 5.61 -19.10 -4.91
C LEU A 49 5.36 -18.63 -6.36
N ARG A 50 6.42 -18.53 -7.17
CA ARG A 50 6.30 -18.08 -8.58
C ARG A 50 5.28 -18.85 -9.41
N PRO A 51 5.12 -20.19 -9.27
CA PRO A 51 4.08 -20.93 -9.98
C PRO A 51 2.67 -20.40 -9.70
N GLU A 52 2.40 -19.98 -8.46
CA GLU A 52 1.11 -19.45 -8.02
C GLU A 52 0.80 -18.09 -8.68
N ILE A 53 1.81 -17.23 -8.82
CA ILE A 53 1.68 -15.95 -9.53
C ILE A 53 1.34 -16.18 -11.00
N GLY A 54 2.03 -17.12 -11.67
CA GLY A 54 1.75 -17.47 -13.06
C GLY A 54 0.35 -18.05 -13.26
N LEU A 55 -0.23 -18.71 -12.26
CA LEU A 55 -1.63 -19.16 -12.28
C LEU A 55 -2.59 -17.98 -12.16
N LEU A 56 -2.30 -17.00 -11.29
CA LEU A 56 -3.09 -15.78 -11.15
C LEU A 56 -3.09 -14.96 -12.43
N GLU A 57 -1.92 -14.69 -13.00
CA GLU A 57 -1.78 -13.94 -14.25
C GLU A 57 -2.57 -14.56 -15.41
N ARG A 58 -2.64 -15.89 -15.48
CA ARG A 58 -3.41 -16.63 -16.48
C ARG A 58 -4.91 -16.62 -16.23
N LYS A 59 -5.33 -16.63 -14.96
CA LYS A 59 -6.74 -16.59 -14.58
C LYS A 59 -7.32 -15.18 -14.65
N TYR A 60 -6.48 -14.20 -14.42
CA TYR A 60 -6.85 -12.79 -14.42
C TYR A 60 -6.72 -12.21 -15.83
N SER A 61 -7.64 -12.56 -16.72
CA SER A 61 -7.83 -11.71 -17.90
C SER A 61 -8.61 -10.49 -17.44
N PHE A 62 -8.17 -9.29 -17.87
CA PHE A 62 -8.87 -8.03 -17.53
C PHE A 62 -10.34 -8.01 -17.97
N GLU A 63 -10.73 -8.89 -18.89
CA GLU A 63 -12.11 -9.12 -19.33
C GLU A 63 -12.98 -9.85 -18.27
N ARG A 64 -12.36 -10.50 -17.28
CA ARG A 64 -13.04 -11.20 -16.18
C ARG A 64 -12.95 -10.45 -14.84
N GLY A 65 -12.41 -9.22 -14.84
CA GLY A 65 -12.26 -8.43 -13.62
C GLY A 65 -13.60 -8.16 -12.93
N GLU A 66 -14.65 -7.92 -13.72
CA GLU A 66 -16.02 -7.74 -13.23
C GLU A 66 -16.51 -8.98 -12.49
N THR A 67 -16.38 -10.17 -13.11
CA THR A 67 -16.79 -11.43 -12.52
C THR A 67 -15.99 -11.79 -11.26
N ALA A 68 -14.71 -11.41 -11.19
CA ALA A 68 -13.89 -11.65 -10.01
C ALA A 68 -14.31 -10.74 -8.83
N LEU A 69 -14.69 -9.51 -9.09
CA LEU A 69 -15.20 -8.58 -8.09
C LEU A 69 -16.58 -8.99 -7.59
N GLU A 70 -17.48 -9.40 -8.49
CA GLU A 70 -18.81 -9.93 -8.14
C GLU A 70 -18.71 -11.22 -7.31
N SER A 71 -17.82 -12.13 -7.70
CA SER A 71 -17.55 -13.38 -6.96
C SER A 71 -16.95 -13.12 -5.57
N ALA A 72 -16.28 -11.99 -5.38
CA ALA A 72 -15.76 -11.56 -4.09
C ALA A 72 -16.83 -10.83 -3.23
N GLY A 73 -18.09 -10.83 -3.64
CA GLY A 73 -19.21 -10.22 -2.90
C GLY A 73 -19.33 -8.70 -3.08
N TYR A 74 -18.75 -8.15 -4.15
CA TYR A 74 -18.88 -6.72 -4.46
C TYR A 74 -20.13 -6.47 -5.30
N HIS A 75 -21.25 -6.31 -4.61
CA HIS A 75 -22.50 -5.87 -5.23
C HIS A 75 -22.58 -4.35 -5.16
N THR A 76 -21.93 -3.68 -6.10
CA THR A 76 -22.00 -2.23 -6.29
C THR A 76 -22.81 -1.90 -7.53
N ASN A 77 -23.17 -0.61 -7.67
CA ASN A 77 -23.77 -0.21 -8.94
C ASN A 77 -22.76 -0.39 -10.09
N PRO A 78 -23.23 -0.61 -11.35
CA PRO A 78 -22.34 -0.90 -12.48
C PRO A 78 -21.29 0.18 -12.76
N GLU A 79 -21.59 1.47 -12.51
CA GLU A 79 -20.65 2.56 -12.73
C GLU A 79 -19.50 2.55 -11.72
N GLU A 80 -19.80 2.25 -10.47
CA GLU A 80 -18.80 2.11 -9.41
C GLU A 80 -17.90 0.90 -9.66
N LEU A 81 -18.50 -0.24 -10.06
CA LEU A 81 -17.76 -1.45 -10.44
C LEU A 81 -16.79 -1.18 -11.59
N LEU A 82 -17.25 -0.46 -12.62
CA LEU A 82 -16.41 -0.08 -13.75
C LEU A 82 -15.25 0.83 -13.32
N GLY A 83 -15.46 1.70 -12.33
CA GLY A 83 -14.41 2.50 -11.70
C GLY A 83 -13.29 1.65 -11.11
N TYR A 84 -13.63 0.63 -10.33
CA TYR A 84 -12.66 -0.30 -9.72
C TYR A 84 -11.91 -1.11 -10.78
N VAL A 85 -12.63 -1.65 -11.78
CA VAL A 85 -12.02 -2.41 -12.88
C VAL A 85 -11.03 -1.54 -13.67
N ASN A 86 -11.38 -0.29 -13.94
CA ASN A 86 -10.48 0.65 -14.63
C ASN A 86 -9.25 0.98 -13.80
N TYR A 87 -9.40 1.16 -12.48
CA TYR A 87 -8.29 1.36 -11.58
C TYR A 87 -7.32 0.16 -11.61
N ASP A 88 -7.85 -1.05 -11.43
CA ASP A 88 -7.06 -2.27 -11.45
C ASP A 88 -6.34 -2.47 -12.79
N ARG A 89 -7.03 -2.22 -13.90
CA ARG A 89 -6.43 -2.28 -15.24
C ARG A 89 -5.28 -1.30 -15.41
N TYR A 90 -5.44 -0.06 -14.95
CA TYR A 90 -4.42 0.98 -15.06
C TYR A 90 -3.16 0.61 -14.29
N PHE A 91 -3.30 0.17 -13.04
CA PHE A 91 -2.18 -0.24 -12.21
C PHE A 91 -1.75 -1.69 -12.47
N ARG A 92 -2.47 -2.46 -13.26
CA ARG A 92 -2.30 -3.91 -13.43
C ARG A 92 -2.35 -4.62 -12.08
N GLN A 93 -3.28 -4.19 -11.22
CA GLN A 93 -3.51 -4.79 -9.92
C GLN A 93 -4.20 -6.15 -10.09
N ILE A 94 -3.60 -7.20 -9.52
CA ILE A 94 -4.23 -8.51 -9.43
C ILE A 94 -4.91 -8.57 -8.07
N ARG A 95 -6.19 -8.92 -8.04
CA ARG A 95 -6.92 -9.11 -6.80
C ARG A 95 -6.89 -10.54 -6.37
N VAL A 96 -6.57 -10.76 -5.10
CA VAL A 96 -6.60 -12.05 -4.46
C VAL A 96 -7.80 -12.08 -3.52
N ILE A 97 -8.65 -13.10 -3.65
CA ILE A 97 -9.91 -13.20 -2.91
C ILE A 97 -9.67 -13.48 -1.42
N SER A 98 -8.63 -14.24 -1.10
CA SER A 98 -8.30 -14.64 0.27
C SER A 98 -6.91 -14.19 0.66
N ILE A 99 -6.79 -13.49 1.80
CA ILE A 99 -5.51 -13.13 2.40
C ILE A 99 -4.78 -14.34 2.98
N ILE A 100 -5.51 -15.43 3.25
CA ILE A 100 -4.95 -16.71 3.70
C ILE A 100 -4.80 -17.60 2.46
N SER A 101 -3.85 -17.28 1.58
CA SER A 101 -3.58 -18.05 0.37
C SER A 101 -2.13 -17.90 -0.08
N PHE A 102 -1.60 -18.94 -0.73
CA PHE A 102 -0.26 -18.85 -1.36
C PHE A 102 -0.17 -17.74 -2.40
N GLN A 103 -1.27 -17.47 -3.11
CA GLN A 103 -1.35 -16.39 -4.09
C GLN A 103 -1.19 -15.03 -3.44
N PHE A 104 -1.80 -14.81 -2.27
CA PHE A 104 -1.65 -13.57 -1.52
C PHE A 104 -0.22 -13.39 -1.01
N ILE A 105 0.36 -14.43 -0.41
CA ILE A 105 1.76 -14.40 0.05
C ILE A 105 2.70 -14.11 -1.13
N ALA A 106 2.46 -14.72 -2.29
CA ALA A 106 3.21 -14.47 -3.51
C ALA A 106 3.12 -13.02 -3.98
N GLN A 107 1.92 -12.43 -3.93
CA GLN A 107 1.68 -11.02 -4.27
C GLN A 107 2.41 -10.09 -3.29
N VAL A 108 2.32 -10.34 -1.98
CA VAL A 108 3.05 -9.58 -0.95
C VAL A 108 4.56 -9.66 -1.22
N ALA A 109 5.10 -10.85 -1.46
CA ALA A 109 6.52 -11.03 -1.73
C ALA A 109 6.95 -10.32 -3.03
N ALA A 110 6.15 -10.37 -4.09
CA ALA A 110 6.43 -9.67 -5.35
C ALA A 110 6.45 -8.15 -5.18
N THR A 111 5.45 -7.62 -4.47
CA THR A 111 5.31 -6.18 -4.25
C THR A 111 6.43 -5.64 -3.36
N THR A 112 6.68 -6.29 -2.23
CA THR A 112 7.72 -5.86 -1.27
C THR A 112 9.11 -5.98 -1.86
N GLN A 113 9.42 -7.04 -2.60
CA GLN A 113 10.68 -7.17 -3.35
C GLN A 113 10.86 -6.02 -4.34
N SER A 114 9.80 -5.65 -5.06
CA SER A 114 9.85 -4.58 -6.06
C SER A 114 10.12 -3.21 -5.42
N VAL A 115 9.50 -2.92 -4.28
CA VAL A 115 9.78 -1.69 -3.52
C VAL A 115 11.22 -1.67 -3.04
N LEU A 116 11.69 -2.73 -2.40
CA LEU A 116 13.05 -2.82 -1.84
C LEU A 116 14.14 -2.72 -2.90
N LEU A 117 13.88 -3.17 -4.13
CA LEU A 117 14.81 -3.04 -5.25
C LEU A 117 15.11 -1.58 -5.60
N ASP A 118 14.10 -0.72 -5.55
CA ASP A 118 14.20 0.69 -5.95
C ASP A 118 14.44 1.64 -4.75
N LEU A 119 14.12 1.21 -3.55
CA LEU A 119 14.18 2.05 -2.34
C LEU A 119 15.52 2.78 -2.15
N PRO A 120 16.70 2.15 -2.38
CA PRO A 120 18.00 2.83 -2.28
C PRO A 120 18.21 3.97 -3.28
N PHE A 121 17.40 4.05 -4.34
CA PHE A 121 17.48 5.07 -5.39
C PHE A 121 16.42 6.17 -5.23
N THR A 122 15.69 6.18 -4.11
CA THR A 122 14.69 7.17 -3.80
C THR A 122 15.28 8.31 -2.96
N ILE A 123 14.57 9.44 -2.92
CA ILE A 123 14.86 10.56 -2.01
C ILE A 123 13.96 10.54 -0.77
N LEU A 124 13.41 9.38 -0.43
CA LEU A 124 12.63 9.21 0.80
C LEU A 124 13.53 9.46 2.02
N ASN A 125 12.98 10.07 3.05
CA ASN A 125 13.69 10.23 4.31
C ASN A 125 13.74 8.90 5.08
N ILE A 126 14.55 8.84 6.12
CA ILE A 126 14.77 7.62 6.89
C ILE A 126 13.50 7.12 7.60
N GLU A 127 12.64 8.03 8.04
CA GLU A 127 11.36 7.70 8.67
C GLU A 127 10.43 6.99 7.69
N GLU A 128 10.31 7.50 6.47
CA GLU A 128 9.50 6.89 5.41
C GLU A 128 10.03 5.49 5.03
N ILE A 129 11.34 5.34 4.94
CA ILE A 129 11.99 4.03 4.70
C ILE A 129 11.67 3.06 5.84
N LEU A 130 11.79 3.51 7.09
CA LEU A 130 11.48 2.68 8.26
C LEU A 130 9.99 2.30 8.32
N ASN A 131 9.08 3.20 8.00
CA ASN A 131 7.64 2.90 7.93
C ASN A 131 7.36 1.80 6.90
N ILE A 132 8.04 1.81 5.75
CA ILE A 132 7.96 0.75 4.74
C ILE A 132 8.48 -0.58 5.31
N ILE A 133 9.64 -0.58 5.97
CA ILE A 133 10.25 -1.81 6.49
C ILE A 133 9.45 -2.39 7.65
N GLN A 134 8.93 -1.54 8.55
CA GLN A 134 8.06 -1.98 9.63
C GLN A 134 6.78 -2.64 9.09
N ALA A 135 6.15 -2.04 8.08
CA ALA A 135 5.00 -2.65 7.44
C ALA A 135 5.33 -4.00 6.80
N ILE A 136 6.47 -4.11 6.10
CA ILE A 136 6.94 -5.38 5.52
C ILE A 136 7.13 -6.43 6.62
N LYS A 137 7.75 -6.07 7.74
CA LYS A 137 7.91 -6.96 8.90
C LYS A 137 6.55 -7.45 9.40
N MET A 138 5.62 -6.53 9.66
CA MET A 138 4.29 -6.85 10.16
C MET A 138 3.46 -7.69 9.17
N MET A 139 3.61 -7.48 7.86
CA MET A 139 2.98 -8.34 6.84
C MET A 139 3.42 -9.81 6.99
N PHE A 140 4.72 -10.04 7.13
CA PHE A 140 5.24 -11.39 7.28
C PHE A 140 4.99 -11.99 8.67
N GLU A 141 4.88 -11.20 9.74
CA GLU A 141 4.43 -11.67 11.05
C GLU A 141 3.00 -12.18 11.02
N LEU A 142 2.10 -11.43 10.35
CA LEU A 142 0.72 -11.87 10.18
C LEU A 142 0.65 -13.16 9.34
N ILE A 143 1.41 -13.23 8.25
CA ILE A 143 1.49 -14.44 7.42
C ILE A 143 1.99 -15.61 8.26
N MET A 144 3.00 -15.43 9.11
CA MET A 144 3.49 -16.48 10.00
C MET A 144 2.43 -16.95 10.99
N HIS A 145 1.70 -16.00 11.57
CA HIS A 145 0.68 -16.31 12.57
C HIS A 145 -0.57 -16.97 11.98
N ASP A 146 -1.09 -16.41 10.88
CA ASP A 146 -2.39 -16.83 10.33
C ASP A 146 -2.29 -17.98 9.33
N PHE A 147 -1.16 -18.09 8.62
CA PHE A 147 -0.97 -19.10 7.58
C PHE A 147 -0.28 -20.37 8.08
N PHE A 148 0.70 -20.20 8.98
CA PHE A 148 1.44 -21.34 9.57
C PHE A 148 1.00 -21.57 11.01
N GLN A 149 -0.21 -22.09 11.22
CA GLN A 149 -0.69 -22.47 12.56
C GLN A 149 0.17 -23.60 13.15
N ASP A 150 0.25 -23.66 14.47
CA ASP A 150 1.03 -24.69 15.17
C ASP A 150 0.47 -26.09 14.81
N GLY A 151 1.26 -26.90 14.14
CA GLY A 151 0.93 -28.28 13.78
C GLY A 151 0.80 -28.56 12.28
N ASP A 152 0.80 -27.55 11.43
CA ASP A 152 0.87 -27.79 9.99
C ASP A 152 2.26 -28.30 9.62
N GLU A 153 2.34 -29.56 9.20
CA GLU A 153 3.55 -30.14 8.63
C GLU A 153 4.07 -29.26 7.50
N GLU A 154 5.38 -29.08 7.46
CA GLU A 154 6.10 -28.30 6.46
C GLU A 154 5.56 -28.59 5.06
N THR A 155 4.77 -27.68 4.50
CA THR A 155 4.40 -27.76 3.09
C THR A 155 5.68 -27.58 2.27
N ILE A 156 6.28 -28.73 1.91
CA ILE A 156 7.49 -28.76 1.08
C ILE A 156 7.07 -28.38 -0.34
N ILE A 157 7.31 -27.14 -0.71
CA ILE A 157 7.22 -26.74 -2.10
C ILE A 157 8.48 -27.27 -2.79
N HIS A 158 8.33 -28.37 -3.52
CA HIS A 158 9.42 -28.93 -4.33
C HIS A 158 9.73 -27.97 -5.50
N THR A 159 10.65 -27.05 -5.28
CA THR A 159 11.28 -26.32 -6.38
C THR A 159 12.48 -27.08 -6.87
N SER A 160 12.47 -27.47 -8.13
CA SER A 160 13.68 -27.96 -8.79
C SER A 160 14.78 -26.91 -8.65
N GLY A 161 15.93 -27.28 -8.12
CA GLY A 161 17.07 -26.38 -7.87
C GLY A 161 17.51 -25.55 -9.11
N ASP A 162 17.21 -26.06 -10.31
CA ASP A 162 17.43 -25.39 -11.60
C ASP A 162 16.63 -24.08 -11.78
N LEU A 163 15.46 -23.92 -11.14
CA LEU A 163 14.66 -22.70 -11.22
C LEU A 163 15.30 -21.54 -10.45
N LEU A 164 16.01 -21.84 -9.36
CA LEU A 164 16.73 -20.83 -8.58
C LEU A 164 17.93 -20.24 -9.33
N GLN A 165 18.58 -21.03 -10.19
CA GLN A 165 19.72 -20.56 -10.99
C GLN A 165 19.29 -19.83 -12.29
N LYS A 166 18.20 -20.23 -12.92
CA LYS A 166 17.76 -19.67 -14.22
C LYS A 166 16.88 -18.42 -14.10
N SER A 167 16.35 -18.11 -12.93
CA SER A 167 15.54 -16.91 -12.77
C SER A 167 16.37 -15.71 -12.32
N ASN A 168 17.30 -15.25 -13.13
CA ASN A 168 17.63 -13.84 -13.13
C ASN A 168 16.36 -13.11 -13.55
N GLY A 169 15.52 -12.76 -12.54
CA GLY A 169 14.31 -11.99 -12.77
C GLY A 169 14.66 -10.83 -13.67
N ARG A 170 13.89 -10.58 -14.74
CA ARG A 170 14.11 -9.43 -15.60
C ARG A 170 14.22 -8.20 -14.71
N GLN A 171 15.39 -7.61 -14.70
CA GLN A 171 15.59 -6.34 -14.01
C GLN A 171 14.57 -5.32 -14.58
N PRO A 172 14.05 -4.43 -13.78
CA PRO A 172 13.21 -3.36 -14.29
C PRO A 172 13.94 -2.62 -15.40
N ARG A 173 13.26 -2.31 -16.50
CA ARG A 173 13.87 -1.62 -17.66
C ARG A 173 14.60 -0.33 -17.29
N TRP A 174 14.18 0.35 -16.22
CA TRP A 174 14.86 1.56 -15.75
C TRP A 174 16.25 1.25 -15.16
N LEU A 175 16.44 0.06 -14.55
CA LEU A 175 17.74 -0.37 -14.02
C LEU A 175 18.69 -0.84 -15.13
N GLU A 176 18.14 -1.52 -16.17
CA GLU A 176 18.89 -1.83 -17.39
C GLU A 176 19.31 -0.54 -18.11
N ALA A 177 18.40 0.42 -18.12
CA ALA A 177 18.60 1.76 -18.66
C ALA A 177 19.70 2.55 -17.92
N TRP A 178 19.71 2.48 -16.58
CA TRP A 178 20.76 3.10 -15.76
C TRP A 178 22.17 2.58 -16.10
N GLN A 179 22.28 1.33 -16.48
CA GLN A 179 23.55 0.71 -16.87
C GLN A 179 23.94 0.99 -18.32
N SER A 180 23.06 1.61 -19.10
CA SER A 180 23.30 1.94 -20.50
C SER A 180 23.74 3.40 -20.66
N PRO A 181 24.95 3.69 -21.16
CA PRO A 181 25.47 5.05 -21.30
C PRO A 181 24.76 5.88 -22.39
N LYS A 182 23.73 5.36 -23.04
CA LYS A 182 23.07 5.95 -24.21
C LYS A 182 21.61 6.38 -23.99
N ILE A 183 21.05 6.29 -22.75
CA ILE A 183 19.67 6.66 -22.52
C ILE A 183 19.55 8.15 -22.27
N ASP A 184 18.61 8.77 -22.99
CA ASP A 184 18.15 10.13 -22.72
C ASP A 184 17.65 10.23 -21.27
N PRO A 185 18.12 11.23 -20.48
CA PRO A 185 17.64 11.46 -19.11
C PRO A 185 16.11 11.58 -19.00
N GLN A 186 15.44 12.12 -20.02
CA GLN A 186 13.98 12.25 -20.03
C GLN A 186 13.30 10.88 -20.18
N GLU A 187 13.80 10.03 -21.04
CA GLU A 187 13.30 8.67 -21.21
C GLU A 187 13.51 7.85 -19.93
N TRP A 188 14.67 7.99 -19.30
CA TRP A 188 14.96 7.36 -18.01
C TRP A 188 13.95 7.80 -16.93
N ASN A 189 13.71 9.11 -16.79
CA ASN A 189 12.72 9.64 -15.84
C ASN A 189 11.32 9.08 -16.09
N CYS A 190 10.92 8.89 -17.35
CA CYS A 190 9.63 8.26 -17.69
C CYS A 190 9.57 6.79 -17.25
N HIS A 191 10.66 6.03 -17.39
CA HIS A 191 10.70 4.64 -16.94
C HIS A 191 10.65 4.52 -15.41
N VAL A 192 11.38 5.37 -14.69
CA VAL A 192 11.34 5.47 -13.22
C VAL A 192 9.93 5.84 -12.75
N ALA A 193 9.32 6.86 -13.36
CA ALA A 193 7.97 7.30 -13.00
C ALA A 193 6.94 6.18 -13.19
N LYS A 194 6.96 5.48 -14.33
CA LYS A 194 6.09 4.32 -14.57
C LYS A 194 6.24 3.24 -13.52
N TYR A 195 7.49 2.95 -13.16
CA TYR A 195 7.80 1.91 -12.19
C TYR A 195 7.30 2.30 -10.81
N ARG A 196 7.76 3.45 -10.27
CA ARG A 196 7.42 3.92 -8.93
C ARG A 196 5.93 4.15 -8.77
N TRP A 197 5.29 4.75 -9.78
CA TRP A 197 3.85 4.98 -9.78
C TRP A 197 3.07 3.67 -9.63
N ARG A 198 3.42 2.63 -10.40
CA ARG A 198 2.76 1.33 -10.32
C ARG A 198 3.08 0.59 -9.03
N VAL A 199 4.36 0.40 -8.75
CA VAL A 199 4.83 -0.38 -7.59
C VAL A 199 4.37 0.27 -6.28
N GLY A 200 4.42 1.61 -6.20
CA GLY A 200 3.93 2.36 -5.05
C GLY A 200 2.44 2.16 -4.80
N HIS A 201 1.61 2.15 -5.85
CA HIS A 201 0.18 1.84 -5.70
C HIS A 201 -0.07 0.39 -5.32
N HIS A 202 0.70 -0.58 -5.83
CA HIS A 202 0.60 -1.97 -5.38
C HIS A 202 0.95 -2.09 -3.89
N PHE A 203 2.00 -1.42 -3.45
CA PHE A 203 2.40 -1.43 -2.04
C PHE A 203 1.38 -0.71 -1.15
N PHE A 204 0.87 0.44 -1.60
CA PHE A 204 -0.23 1.15 -0.96
C PHE A 204 -1.44 0.25 -0.76
N ASN A 205 -1.89 -0.44 -1.82
CA ASN A 205 -3.03 -1.36 -1.77
C ASN A 205 -2.77 -2.52 -0.78
N THR A 206 -1.57 -3.08 -0.81
CA THR A 206 -1.17 -4.13 0.14
C THR A 206 -1.25 -3.61 1.58
N CYS A 207 -0.70 -2.43 1.87
CA CYS A 207 -0.81 -1.81 3.19
C CYS A 207 -2.26 -1.54 3.60
N ALA A 208 -3.11 -1.08 2.66
CA ALA A 208 -4.53 -0.83 2.92
C ALA A 208 -5.29 -2.12 3.29
N ILE A 209 -5.00 -3.25 2.61
CA ILE A 209 -5.55 -4.56 2.95
C ILE A 209 -5.18 -4.95 4.38
N PHE A 210 -3.90 -4.88 4.75
CA PHE A 210 -3.46 -5.23 6.09
C PHE A 210 -4.00 -4.26 7.14
N CYS A 211 -3.99 -2.96 6.89
CA CYS A 211 -4.59 -1.97 7.79
C CYS A 211 -6.07 -2.30 8.08
N ARG A 212 -6.83 -2.61 7.04
CA ARG A 212 -8.23 -3.03 7.18
C ARG A 212 -8.37 -4.27 8.07
N GLU A 213 -7.57 -5.31 7.85
CA GLU A 213 -7.66 -6.56 8.63
C GLU A 213 -7.40 -6.31 10.13
N TRP A 214 -6.41 -5.48 10.45
CA TRP A 214 -6.13 -5.12 11.82
C TRP A 214 -7.21 -4.22 12.44
N LEU A 215 -7.79 -3.29 11.66
CA LEU A 215 -8.94 -2.49 12.12
C LEU A 215 -10.16 -3.35 12.41
N LEU A 216 -10.48 -4.33 11.57
CA LEU A 216 -11.60 -5.24 11.80
C LEU A 216 -11.40 -6.07 13.08
N ARG A 217 -10.19 -6.58 13.32
CA ARG A 217 -9.85 -7.30 14.55
C ARG A 217 -9.94 -6.39 15.78
N ALA A 218 -9.49 -5.14 15.68
CA ALA A 218 -9.61 -4.15 16.74
C ALA A 218 -11.08 -3.85 17.06
N ASN A 219 -11.92 -3.69 16.03
CA ASN A 219 -13.36 -3.47 16.19
C ASN A 219 -14.01 -4.63 16.96
N LEU A 220 -13.70 -5.89 16.61
CA LEU A 220 -14.19 -7.07 17.30
C LEU A 220 -13.72 -7.12 18.78
N ALA A 221 -12.47 -6.73 19.06
CA ALA A 221 -11.96 -6.66 20.43
C ALA A 221 -12.69 -5.59 21.24
N ILE A 222 -12.97 -4.41 20.64
CA ILE A 222 -13.78 -3.36 21.30
C ILE A 222 -15.20 -3.85 21.61
N GLU A 223 -15.84 -4.52 20.64
CA GLU A 223 -17.18 -5.12 20.83
C GLU A 223 -17.18 -6.17 21.93
N GLY A 224 -16.13 -7.00 21.99
CA GLY A 224 -15.93 -8.01 23.03
C GLY A 224 -15.52 -7.46 24.41
N GLY A 225 -15.22 -6.16 24.52
CA GLY A 225 -14.76 -5.52 25.77
C GLY A 225 -13.30 -5.77 26.11
N ASP A 226 -12.48 -6.30 25.18
CA ASP A 226 -11.04 -6.53 25.34
C ASP A 226 -10.26 -5.29 24.88
N GLU A 227 -10.18 -4.29 25.75
CA GLU A 227 -9.58 -2.98 25.43
C GLU A 227 -8.06 -3.03 25.26
N ASP A 228 -7.36 -3.86 26.02
CA ASP A 228 -5.91 -4.03 25.90
C ASP A 228 -5.58 -4.63 24.54
N ARG A 229 -6.30 -5.68 24.16
CA ARG A 229 -6.12 -6.28 22.82
C ARG A 229 -6.50 -5.32 21.71
N ALA A 230 -7.55 -4.54 21.86
CA ALA A 230 -7.95 -3.51 20.90
C ALA A 230 -6.84 -2.46 20.72
N ALA A 231 -6.20 -2.02 21.80
CA ALA A 231 -5.09 -1.07 21.75
C ALA A 231 -3.89 -1.62 20.98
N GLU A 232 -3.49 -2.87 21.24
CA GLU A 232 -2.42 -3.54 20.48
C GLU A 232 -2.72 -3.59 18.98
N LEU A 233 -3.95 -4.01 18.63
CA LEU A 233 -4.38 -4.17 17.23
C LEU A 233 -4.47 -2.82 16.50
N LEU A 234 -4.89 -1.75 17.18
CA LEU A 234 -4.90 -0.39 16.65
C LEU A 234 -3.48 0.14 16.41
N ASN A 235 -2.54 -0.15 17.31
CA ASN A 235 -1.14 0.22 17.11
C ASN A 235 -0.56 -0.45 15.87
N ILE A 236 -0.90 -1.72 15.60
CA ILE A 236 -0.48 -2.41 14.37
C ILE A 236 -1.15 -1.78 13.14
N ALA A 237 -2.47 -1.48 13.18
CA ALA A 237 -3.15 -0.80 12.10
C ALA A 237 -2.51 0.56 11.78
N THR A 238 -2.03 1.28 12.81
CA THR A 238 -1.34 2.55 12.68
C THR A 238 -0.01 2.42 11.91
N ILE A 239 0.75 1.33 12.10
CA ILE A 239 1.95 1.05 11.31
C ILE A 239 1.61 0.98 9.81
N PHE A 240 0.55 0.26 9.45
CA PHE A 240 0.12 0.17 8.06
C PHE A 240 -0.42 1.49 7.51
N LEU A 241 -1.08 2.28 8.32
CA LEU A 241 -1.54 3.61 7.93
C LEU A 241 -0.37 4.56 7.64
N ARG A 242 0.70 4.54 8.45
CA ARG A 242 1.95 5.26 8.14
C ARG A 242 2.60 4.76 6.85
N ALA A 243 2.58 3.45 6.63
CA ALA A 243 3.13 2.87 5.43
C ALA A 243 2.33 3.22 4.16
N THR A 244 1.01 3.44 4.24
CA THR A 244 0.24 3.97 3.09
C THR A 244 0.71 5.37 2.72
N SER A 245 1.01 6.22 3.69
CA SER A 245 1.58 7.54 3.44
C SER A 245 2.97 7.46 2.80
N ALA A 246 3.86 6.63 3.34
CA ALA A 246 5.19 6.40 2.77
C ALA A 246 5.11 5.81 1.35
N ALA A 247 4.16 4.90 1.08
CA ALA A 247 3.91 4.33 -0.25
C ALA A 247 3.45 5.41 -1.25
N THR A 248 2.64 6.37 -0.82
CA THR A 248 2.20 7.50 -1.64
C THR A 248 3.38 8.39 -2.02
N HIS A 249 4.27 8.68 -1.06
CA HIS A 249 5.50 9.44 -1.31
C HIS A 249 6.45 8.69 -2.24
N TYR A 250 6.60 7.39 -2.03
CA TYR A 250 7.37 6.52 -2.93
C TYR A 250 6.79 6.53 -4.35
N ALA A 251 5.48 6.37 -4.49
CA ALA A 251 4.80 6.39 -5.79
C ALA A 251 5.05 7.71 -6.55
N GLY A 252 5.09 8.83 -5.84
CA GLY A 252 5.38 10.16 -6.41
C GLY A 252 6.87 10.52 -6.47
N ASN A 253 7.81 9.63 -6.15
CA ASN A 253 9.23 9.93 -6.03
C ASN A 253 9.94 10.03 -7.40
N PHE A 254 9.58 11.04 -8.19
CA PHE A 254 10.17 11.40 -9.50
C PHE A 254 9.87 12.88 -9.82
N PRO A 255 10.50 13.51 -10.84
CA PRO A 255 10.34 14.93 -11.13
C PRO A 255 8.89 15.36 -11.41
N ALA A 256 8.51 16.57 -10.95
CA ALA A 256 7.19 17.13 -11.19
C ALA A 256 6.86 17.30 -12.69
N THR A 257 7.86 17.65 -13.50
CA THR A 257 7.73 17.73 -14.95
C THR A 257 7.34 16.38 -15.56
N THR A 258 7.93 15.30 -15.11
CA THR A 258 7.58 13.93 -15.54
C THR A 258 6.17 13.55 -15.08
N TYR A 259 5.76 13.98 -13.88
CA TYR A 259 4.38 13.79 -13.42
C TYR A 259 3.38 14.45 -14.36
N GLU A 260 3.54 15.75 -14.65
CA GLU A 260 2.61 16.52 -15.47
C GLU A 260 2.57 16.04 -16.93
N GLN A 261 3.75 15.81 -17.52
CA GLN A 261 3.84 15.47 -18.95
C GLN A 261 3.49 14.02 -19.26
N TYR A 262 3.70 13.14 -18.29
CA TYR A 262 3.59 11.71 -18.52
C TYR A 262 2.55 11.02 -17.64
N THR A 263 2.72 11.03 -16.30
CA THR A 263 1.86 10.27 -15.40
C THR A 263 0.44 10.80 -15.42
N ARG A 264 0.29 12.12 -15.27
CA ARG A 264 -1.00 12.80 -15.30
C ARG A 264 -1.72 12.62 -16.63
N GLN A 265 -1.01 12.75 -17.75
CA GLN A 265 -1.61 12.54 -19.09
C GLN A 265 -2.08 11.09 -19.27
N SER A 266 -1.33 10.11 -18.75
CA SER A 266 -1.75 8.70 -18.82
C SER A 266 -3.05 8.43 -18.04
N MET A 267 -3.30 9.15 -16.95
CA MET A 267 -4.56 9.07 -16.18
C MET A 267 -5.72 9.78 -16.89
N ILE A 268 -5.47 10.94 -17.52
CA ILE A 268 -6.48 11.65 -18.31
C ILE A 268 -6.97 10.81 -19.49
N ASN A 269 -6.06 10.07 -20.12
CA ASN A 269 -6.36 9.21 -21.26
C ASN A 269 -7.15 7.94 -20.86
N MET A 270 -7.26 7.64 -19.57
CA MET A 270 -8.15 6.60 -19.08
C MET A 270 -9.59 7.10 -19.17
N LYS A 271 -10.36 6.52 -20.09
CA LYS A 271 -11.79 6.80 -20.24
C LYS A 271 -12.59 6.19 -19.08
N SER A 272 -12.44 6.78 -17.90
CA SER A 272 -13.29 6.43 -16.75
C SER A 272 -14.49 7.35 -16.72
N PRO A 273 -15.73 6.86 -16.57
CA PRO A 273 -16.95 7.68 -16.54
C PRO A 273 -16.89 8.81 -15.51
N ASN A 274 -16.26 8.55 -14.36
CA ASN A 274 -16.17 9.48 -13.24
C ASN A 274 -14.76 10.09 -13.07
N GLY A 275 -13.94 10.10 -14.11
CA GLY A 275 -12.55 10.50 -14.03
C GLY A 275 -11.71 9.44 -13.30
N PHE A 276 -10.43 9.73 -13.05
CA PHE A 276 -9.51 8.86 -12.33
C PHE A 276 -9.27 9.42 -10.91
N SER A 277 -9.65 8.67 -9.90
CA SER A 277 -9.61 9.08 -8.50
C SER A 277 -9.14 7.94 -7.57
N GLY A 278 -8.56 8.30 -6.43
CA GLY A 278 -8.26 7.35 -5.35
C GLY A 278 -9.49 6.63 -4.78
N ASP A 279 -10.69 7.19 -4.95
CA ASP A 279 -11.94 6.55 -4.53
C ASP A 279 -12.29 5.30 -5.36
N GLN A 280 -11.64 5.13 -6.51
CA GLN A 280 -11.72 3.91 -7.34
C GLN A 280 -10.76 2.81 -6.85
N ASN A 281 -9.99 3.08 -5.81
CA ASN A 281 -9.18 2.05 -5.13
C ASN A 281 -10.05 1.31 -4.11
N LEU A 282 -10.46 0.11 -4.48
CA LEU A 282 -11.35 -0.70 -3.67
C LEU A 282 -10.76 -1.10 -2.31
N ASP A 283 -9.47 -1.42 -2.26
CA ASP A 283 -8.80 -1.81 -1.01
C ASP A 283 -8.76 -0.63 -0.03
N TYR A 284 -8.49 0.57 -0.54
CA TYR A 284 -8.56 1.80 0.25
C TYR A 284 -9.98 2.15 0.71
N LYS A 285 -10.99 1.95 -0.16
CA LYS A 285 -12.39 2.14 0.22
C LYS A 285 -12.78 1.22 1.38
N ARG A 286 -12.43 -0.06 1.32
CA ARG A 286 -12.70 -1.03 2.39
C ARG A 286 -11.95 -0.71 3.69
N MET A 287 -10.74 -0.21 3.61
CA MET A 287 -10.03 0.29 4.77
C MET A 287 -10.78 1.48 5.41
N LYS A 288 -11.31 2.41 4.59
CA LYS A 288 -12.15 3.52 5.09
C LYS A 288 -13.42 3.01 5.77
N GLU A 289 -14.08 2.01 5.21
CA GLU A 289 -15.28 1.39 5.81
C GLU A 289 -14.98 0.78 7.19
N ALA A 290 -13.86 0.05 7.33
CA ALA A 290 -13.43 -0.49 8.63
C ALA A 290 -13.11 0.62 9.65
N LYS A 291 -12.50 1.71 9.22
CA LYS A 291 -12.26 2.91 10.03
C LYS A 291 -13.58 3.59 10.46
N ASP A 292 -14.57 3.66 9.55
CA ASP A 292 -15.89 4.26 9.89
C ASP A 292 -16.66 3.41 10.90
N GLN A 293 -16.51 2.08 10.84
CA GLN A 293 -16.99 1.17 11.89
C GLN A 293 -16.30 1.46 13.22
N LEU A 294 -14.97 1.58 13.24
CA LEU A 294 -14.23 1.97 14.45
C LEU A 294 -14.76 3.27 15.04
N ARG A 295 -14.95 4.31 14.22
CA ARG A 295 -15.51 5.59 14.66
C ARG A 295 -16.87 5.43 15.30
N SER A 296 -17.77 4.65 14.70
CA SER A 296 -19.09 4.39 15.24
C SER A 296 -19.02 3.64 16.57
N LEU A 297 -18.16 2.65 16.71
CA LEU A 297 -17.93 1.91 17.95
C LEU A 297 -17.40 2.82 19.06
N VAL A 298 -16.45 3.70 18.76
CA VAL A 298 -15.90 4.66 19.73
C VAL A 298 -17.00 5.63 20.20
N GLN A 299 -17.82 6.16 19.28
CA GLN A 299 -18.93 7.04 19.65
C GLN A 299 -19.96 6.35 20.54
N ASN A 300 -20.32 5.10 20.23
CA ASN A 300 -21.30 4.33 20.98
C ASN A 300 -20.80 3.85 22.35
N ASN A 301 -19.48 3.76 22.53
CA ASN A 301 -18.83 3.31 23.77
C ASN A 301 -17.99 4.42 24.41
N LYS A 302 -18.30 5.68 24.14
CA LYS A 302 -17.48 6.83 24.52
C LYS A 302 -17.16 6.85 26.02
N ASP A 303 -18.16 6.70 26.87
CA ASP A 303 -18.01 6.76 28.33
C ASP A 303 -17.10 5.64 28.86
N ARG A 304 -17.11 4.47 28.22
CA ARG A 304 -16.25 3.35 28.56
C ARG A 304 -14.81 3.56 28.08
N LEU A 305 -14.65 3.84 26.77
CA LEU A 305 -13.33 3.88 26.10
C LEU A 305 -12.52 5.13 26.45
N LEU A 306 -13.17 6.22 26.87
CA LEU A 306 -12.52 7.47 27.25
C LEU A 306 -12.46 7.66 28.79
N SER A 307 -12.78 6.63 29.55
CA SER A 307 -12.63 6.65 31.00
C SER A 307 -11.15 6.52 31.40
N ASN A 308 -10.79 7.04 32.56
CA ASN A 308 -9.42 6.92 33.09
C ASN A 308 -8.94 5.48 33.32
N THR A 309 -9.84 4.50 33.26
CA THR A 309 -9.51 3.07 33.40
C THR A 309 -9.01 2.43 32.11
N SER A 310 -9.20 3.08 30.97
CA SER A 310 -8.90 2.56 29.62
C SER A 310 -7.77 3.37 28.93
N ALA A 311 -6.74 3.75 29.67
CA ALA A 311 -5.68 4.65 29.16
C ALA A 311 -5.02 4.15 27.88
N LEU A 312 -4.73 2.83 27.76
CA LEU A 312 -4.04 2.26 26.61
C LEU A 312 -4.84 2.37 25.32
N ILE A 313 -6.14 2.05 25.36
CA ILE A 313 -7.00 2.16 24.17
C ILE A 313 -7.19 3.62 23.76
N TYR A 314 -7.33 4.52 24.73
CA TYR A 314 -7.43 5.95 24.47
C TYR A 314 -6.19 6.50 23.76
N GLU A 315 -4.99 6.17 24.25
CA GLU A 315 -3.72 6.54 23.63
C GLU A 315 -3.59 5.96 22.21
N ALA A 316 -3.97 4.70 22.01
CA ALA A 316 -3.94 4.06 20.70
C ALA A 316 -4.91 4.72 19.70
N LEU A 317 -6.10 5.11 20.16
CA LEU A 317 -7.09 5.86 19.35
C LEU A 317 -6.58 7.26 18.97
N LEU A 318 -5.98 7.98 19.92
CA LEU A 318 -5.37 9.29 19.66
C LEU A 318 -4.26 9.15 18.62
N HIS A 319 -3.37 8.20 18.82
CA HIS A 319 -2.26 7.95 17.90
C HIS A 319 -2.74 7.57 16.49
N PHE A 320 -3.72 6.68 16.38
CA PHE A 320 -4.33 6.34 15.08
C PHE A 320 -4.93 7.57 14.40
N ARG A 321 -5.67 8.41 15.16
CA ARG A 321 -6.26 9.65 14.66
C ARG A 321 -5.19 10.62 14.14
N GLU A 322 -4.13 10.84 14.89
CA GLU A 322 -3.03 11.75 14.50
C GLU A 322 -2.40 11.30 13.18
N VAL A 323 -2.05 10.03 13.07
CA VAL A 323 -1.46 9.46 11.85
C VAL A 323 -2.45 9.52 10.67
N TYR A 324 -3.75 9.34 10.92
CA TYR A 324 -4.77 9.47 9.87
C TYR A 324 -4.89 10.90 9.33
N ILE A 325 -4.71 11.92 10.17
CA ILE A 325 -4.68 13.33 9.77
C ILE A 325 -3.36 13.62 9.03
N GLU A 326 -2.24 13.20 9.60
CA GLU A 326 -0.90 13.39 9.04
C GLU A 326 -0.77 12.79 7.63
N ASP A 327 -1.32 11.61 7.38
CA ASP A 327 -1.35 10.99 6.04
C ASP A 327 -1.91 11.95 4.98
N MET A 328 -3.02 12.64 5.28
CA MET A 328 -3.61 13.59 4.34
C MET A 328 -2.78 14.87 4.22
N GLU A 329 -2.21 15.36 5.31
CA GLU A 329 -1.34 16.54 5.27
C GLU A 329 -0.10 16.29 4.41
N ARG A 330 0.53 15.13 4.56
CA ARG A 330 1.65 14.71 3.71
C ARG A 330 1.22 14.57 2.24
N HIS A 331 0.02 14.07 1.98
CA HIS A 331 -0.53 13.98 0.62
C HIS A 331 -0.75 15.40 0.01
N VAL A 332 -1.24 16.36 0.79
CA VAL A 332 -1.35 17.77 0.36
C VAL A 332 0.01 18.34 -0.04
N LEU A 333 1.04 18.13 0.78
CA LEU A 333 2.40 18.60 0.49
C LEU A 333 2.98 17.97 -0.78
N MET A 334 2.80 16.65 -0.95
CA MET A 334 3.24 15.97 -2.16
C MET A 334 2.50 16.49 -3.40
N ALA A 335 1.19 16.66 -3.32
CA ALA A 335 0.39 17.18 -4.42
C ALA A 335 0.78 18.63 -4.76
N ALA A 336 1.07 19.47 -3.77
CA ALA A 336 1.57 20.83 -3.96
C ALA A 336 2.89 20.84 -4.74
N ALA A 337 3.78 19.90 -4.44
CA ALA A 337 5.06 19.77 -5.13
C ALA A 337 4.92 19.26 -6.60
N LYS A 338 3.83 18.55 -6.93
CA LYS A 338 3.64 17.87 -8.23
C LYS A 338 2.65 18.56 -9.15
N VAL A 339 1.48 18.95 -8.63
CA VAL A 339 0.30 19.37 -9.42
C VAL A 339 0.17 20.90 -9.49
N LYS A 340 0.93 21.61 -8.66
CA LYS A 340 0.84 23.07 -8.54
C LYS A 340 -0.62 23.54 -8.31
N LEU A 341 -1.14 24.41 -9.19
CA LEU A 341 -2.49 25.00 -9.08
C LEU A 341 -3.52 24.37 -10.02
N ASP A 342 -3.22 23.20 -10.62
CA ASP A 342 -4.10 22.62 -11.61
C ASP A 342 -5.35 21.97 -10.99
N THR A 343 -6.41 21.87 -11.80
CA THR A 343 -7.70 21.31 -11.40
C THR A 343 -7.62 19.80 -11.14
N SER A 344 -8.49 19.31 -10.29
CA SER A 344 -8.66 17.87 -10.03
C SER A 344 -9.02 17.12 -11.33
N LEU A 345 -8.45 15.92 -11.52
CA LEU A 345 -8.79 15.06 -12.66
C LEU A 345 -10.27 14.67 -12.67
N THR A 346 -10.84 14.42 -11.48
CA THR A 346 -12.26 14.10 -11.32
C THR A 346 -13.15 15.27 -11.77
N GLN A 347 -12.80 16.51 -11.41
CA GLN A 347 -13.60 17.68 -11.78
C GLN A 347 -13.51 18.03 -13.27
N LYS A 348 -12.40 17.70 -13.94
CA LYS A 348 -12.28 17.90 -15.38
C LYS A 348 -13.35 17.15 -16.18
N VAL A 349 -13.78 16.00 -15.71
CA VAL A 349 -14.84 15.20 -16.37
C VAL A 349 -16.20 15.90 -16.27
N TYR A 350 -16.45 16.64 -15.19
CA TYR A 350 -17.71 17.35 -14.95
C TYR A 350 -17.66 18.82 -15.31
N GLN A 351 -16.59 19.28 -15.96
CA GLN A 351 -16.41 20.70 -16.28
C GLN A 351 -17.58 21.27 -17.05
N ASP A 352 -18.10 20.53 -18.02
CA ASP A 352 -19.22 20.95 -18.87
C ASP A 352 -20.59 20.89 -18.16
N ALA A 353 -20.67 20.18 -17.05
CA ALA A 353 -21.88 20.04 -16.21
C ALA A 353 -21.95 21.07 -15.07
N LEU A 354 -20.92 21.88 -14.86
CA LEU A 354 -20.90 22.87 -13.81
C LEU A 354 -21.77 24.09 -14.17
N PRO A 355 -22.51 24.65 -13.19
CA PRO A 355 -23.27 25.87 -13.39
C PRO A 355 -22.39 27.04 -13.87
N PRO A 356 -22.89 27.93 -14.71
CA PRO A 356 -22.15 29.11 -15.16
C PRO A 356 -21.62 29.92 -13.96
N GLY A 357 -20.32 30.26 -13.98
CA GLY A 357 -19.67 31.04 -12.92
C GLY A 357 -19.08 30.21 -11.78
N MET A 358 -19.31 28.91 -11.73
CA MET A 358 -18.68 28.03 -10.74
C MET A 358 -17.23 27.70 -11.15
N ARG A 359 -16.28 28.06 -10.31
CA ARG A 359 -14.87 27.69 -10.54
C ARG A 359 -14.61 26.28 -10.08
N LEU A 360 -13.86 25.52 -10.88
CA LEU A 360 -13.28 24.26 -10.45
C LEU A 360 -12.30 24.52 -9.28
N LYS A 361 -12.43 23.75 -8.21
CA LYS A 361 -11.46 23.77 -7.13
C LYS A 361 -10.13 23.21 -7.63
N SER A 362 -9.02 23.79 -7.16
CA SER A 362 -7.72 23.16 -7.40
C SER A 362 -7.63 21.80 -6.71
N ALA A 363 -6.77 20.93 -7.20
CA ALA A 363 -6.50 19.65 -6.54
C ALA A 363 -6.07 19.85 -5.08
N LEU A 364 -5.31 20.91 -4.79
CA LEU A 364 -4.87 21.25 -3.45
C LEU A 364 -6.02 21.68 -2.54
N ASP A 365 -6.97 22.47 -3.02
CA ASP A 365 -8.11 22.89 -2.22
C ASP A 365 -8.99 21.71 -1.84
N ILE A 366 -9.19 20.74 -2.76
CA ILE A 366 -9.91 19.52 -2.45
C ILE A 366 -9.20 18.71 -1.36
N LEU A 367 -7.89 18.52 -1.48
CA LEU A 367 -7.12 17.77 -0.49
C LEU A 367 -7.12 18.46 0.88
N ARG A 368 -7.07 19.80 0.93
CA ARG A 368 -7.20 20.59 2.16
C ARG A 368 -8.59 20.43 2.79
N ASP A 369 -9.65 20.47 1.98
CA ASP A 369 -11.01 20.21 2.46
C ASP A 369 -11.13 18.81 3.04
N MET A 370 -10.55 17.79 2.40
CA MET A 370 -10.49 16.42 2.93
C MET A 370 -9.71 16.35 4.24
N THR A 371 -8.59 17.06 4.37
CA THR A 371 -7.82 17.14 5.62
C THR A 371 -8.68 17.75 6.75
N ASN A 372 -9.37 18.85 6.46
CA ASN A 372 -10.25 19.49 7.43
C ASN A 372 -11.45 18.60 7.81
N ALA A 373 -11.98 17.82 6.87
CA ALA A 373 -13.01 16.82 7.16
C ALA A 373 -12.47 15.75 8.12
N ARG A 374 -11.27 15.18 7.85
CA ARG A 374 -10.64 14.17 8.72
C ARG A 374 -10.43 14.67 10.15
N ARG A 375 -10.03 15.94 10.33
CA ARG A 375 -9.88 16.55 11.68
C ARG A 375 -11.19 16.57 12.46
N LYS A 376 -12.35 16.67 11.77
CA LYS A 376 -13.68 16.68 12.36
C LYS A 376 -14.28 15.28 12.57
N GLU A 377 -13.80 14.28 11.82
CA GLU A 377 -14.32 12.92 11.84
C GLU A 377 -14.07 12.20 13.19
N PHE A 378 -12.87 12.39 13.77
CA PHE A 378 -12.48 11.80 15.05
C PHE A 378 -12.40 12.88 16.13
N VAL A 379 -13.55 13.30 16.64
CA VAL A 379 -13.63 14.07 17.89
C VAL A 379 -13.74 13.06 19.03
N LEU A 380 -12.60 12.76 19.66
CA LEU A 380 -12.51 11.93 20.86
C LEU A 380 -12.93 12.76 22.09
#